data_b2ea9e09618191fe9ee0d7096eadae7a
#
_entry.id   b2ea9e09618191fe9ee0d7096eadae7a
#
_cell.length_a   1.000
_cell.length_b   1.000
_cell.length_c   1.000
_cell.angle_alpha   90.00
_cell.angle_beta   90.00
_cell.angle_gamma   90.00
#
_symmetry.space_group_name_H-M   'P 1'
#
loop_
_entity.id
_entity.type
_entity.pdbx_description
1 polymer ?
#
loop_
_entity_poly.entity_id
_entity_poly.type
_entity_poly.pdbx_seq_one_letter_code
_entity_poly.pdbx_strand_id
1 'polypeptide(L)'
;MREITRAADQRNTNALQYHFSDRTGLLRDLLNRHGETVDQHRGLLLNEIETDGEPTVRPLAQALVLPLAALLSEGRGPEYLQLTAELVARPVHFSQVVDFVTLRPSLARWSMLVEPFLPAEAVGRPLHRRFTAIRFVHNELGSRAKERHSRPDHRLFTSHLIDLVCGVLTAPASAETSALIEK
;
A
#
# COMPACT_ATOMS: atom_id res chain seq x y z
N MET A 1 -12.82 -21.30 2.59
CA MET A 1 -13.74 -21.18 3.74
C MET A 1 -13.34 -22.10 4.91
N ARG A 2 -13.20 -23.42 4.73
CA ARG A 2 -12.85 -24.37 5.83
C ARG A 2 -11.52 -24.04 6.54
N GLU A 3 -10.49 -23.59 5.81
CA GLU A 3 -9.20 -23.19 6.39
C GLU A 3 -9.30 -21.90 7.22
N ILE A 4 -10.09 -20.92 6.76
CA ILE A 4 -10.34 -19.67 7.48
C ILE A 4 -11.10 -19.94 8.78
N THR A 5 -12.10 -20.84 8.75
CA THR A 5 -12.87 -21.23 9.92
C THR A 5 -11.99 -21.91 10.98
N ARG A 6 -11.03 -22.77 10.55
CA ARG A 6 -10.07 -23.42 11.44
C ARG A 6 -9.10 -22.43 12.08
N ALA A 7 -8.61 -21.45 11.31
CA ALA A 7 -7.71 -20.42 11.81
C ALA A 7 -8.37 -19.46 12.81
N ALA A 8 -9.71 -19.30 12.73
CA ALA A 8 -10.51 -18.46 13.63
C ALA A 8 -11.07 -19.20 14.85
N ASP A 9 -10.72 -20.49 15.04
CA ASP A 9 -11.25 -21.40 16.08
C ASP A 9 -12.80 -21.44 16.13
N GLN A 10 -13.44 -21.21 14.99
CA GLN A 10 -14.90 -21.21 14.83
C GLN A 10 -15.37 -22.59 14.30
N ARG A 11 -16.17 -23.27 15.10
CA ARG A 11 -16.74 -24.59 14.73
C ARG A 11 -17.93 -24.51 13.77
N ASN A 12 -18.53 -23.33 13.59
CA ASN A 12 -19.73 -23.16 12.78
C ASN A 12 -19.44 -22.37 11.49
N THR A 13 -19.32 -23.08 10.37
CA THR A 13 -19.14 -22.49 9.04
C THR A 13 -20.34 -21.64 8.60
N ASN A 14 -21.55 -21.92 9.10
CA ASN A 14 -22.76 -21.18 8.74
C ASN A 14 -22.79 -19.79 9.41
N ALA A 15 -22.20 -19.64 10.61
CA ALA A 15 -22.10 -18.34 11.28
C ALA A 15 -21.22 -17.37 10.47
N LEU A 16 -20.11 -17.85 9.90
CA LEU A 16 -19.26 -17.05 9.01
C LEU A 16 -20.00 -16.65 7.71
N GLN A 17 -20.78 -17.58 7.14
CA GLN A 17 -21.58 -17.30 5.94
C GLN A 17 -22.71 -16.28 6.20
N TYR A 18 -23.27 -16.28 7.39
CA TYR A 18 -24.32 -15.33 7.80
C TYR A 18 -23.76 -13.91 8.06
N HIS A 19 -22.57 -13.80 8.68
CA HIS A 19 -21.93 -12.52 8.95
C HIS A 19 -21.21 -11.92 7.74
N PHE A 20 -20.73 -12.77 6.83
CA PHE A 20 -20.02 -12.37 5.62
C PHE A 20 -20.72 -13.00 4.44
N SER A 21 -21.54 -12.22 3.73
CA SER A 21 -22.40 -12.69 2.65
C SER A 21 -21.70 -13.55 1.59
N ASP A 22 -20.36 -13.51 1.57
CA ASP A 22 -19.51 -14.37 0.77
C ASP A 22 -18.01 -14.27 1.20
N ARG A 23 -17.13 -14.92 0.46
CA ARG A 23 -15.66 -14.84 0.63
C ARG A 23 -15.15 -13.40 0.45
N THR A 24 -15.80 -12.62 -0.40
CA THR A 24 -15.45 -11.23 -0.70
C THR A 24 -15.76 -10.31 0.48
N GLY A 25 -16.90 -10.54 1.16
CA GLY A 25 -17.26 -9.80 2.38
C GLY A 25 -16.26 -10.01 3.50
N LEU A 26 -15.86 -11.27 3.76
CA LEU A 26 -14.84 -11.57 4.77
C LEU A 26 -13.48 -10.91 4.44
N LEU A 27 -13.06 -10.98 3.18
CA LEU A 27 -11.82 -10.36 2.72
C LEU A 27 -11.88 -8.83 2.91
N ARG A 28 -13.01 -8.21 2.56
CA ARG A 28 -13.23 -6.77 2.73
C ARG A 28 -13.15 -6.36 4.21
N ASP A 29 -13.74 -7.12 5.11
CA ASP A 29 -13.71 -6.82 6.55
C ASP A 29 -12.29 -6.91 7.13
N LEU A 30 -11.54 -7.95 6.74
CA LEU A 30 -10.12 -8.08 7.11
C LEU A 30 -9.27 -6.91 6.60
N LEU A 31 -9.51 -6.46 5.36
CA LEU A 31 -8.82 -5.33 4.76
C LEU A 31 -9.24 -3.99 5.40
N ASN A 32 -10.50 -3.84 5.80
CA ASN A 32 -10.99 -2.60 6.42
C ASN A 32 -10.32 -2.35 7.76
N ARG A 33 -10.23 -3.36 8.62
CA ARG A 33 -9.71 -3.21 9.98
C ARG A 33 -8.35 -2.51 10.07
N HIS A 34 -7.36 -2.99 9.32
CA HIS A 34 -6.03 -2.37 9.28
C HIS A 34 -5.96 -1.20 8.29
N GLY A 35 -6.72 -1.27 7.21
CA GLY A 35 -6.76 -0.23 6.19
C GLY A 35 -7.25 1.12 6.72
N GLU A 36 -8.20 1.14 7.64
CA GLU A 36 -8.67 2.37 8.31
C GLU A 36 -7.58 2.99 9.18
N THR A 37 -6.87 2.18 9.96
CA THR A 37 -5.73 2.64 10.77
C THR A 37 -4.63 3.23 9.90
N VAL A 38 -4.28 2.56 8.79
CA VAL A 38 -3.30 3.05 7.82
C VAL A 38 -3.76 4.37 7.19
N ASP A 39 -5.05 4.48 6.82
CA ASP A 39 -5.60 5.69 6.21
C ASP A 39 -5.57 6.87 7.17
N GLN A 40 -5.97 6.67 8.43
CA GLN A 40 -5.93 7.70 9.47
C GLN A 40 -4.49 8.17 9.74
N HIS A 41 -3.55 7.24 9.93
CA HIS A 41 -2.15 7.58 10.18
C HIS A 41 -1.54 8.35 8.99
N ARG A 42 -1.81 7.92 7.75
CA ARG A 42 -1.38 8.68 6.56
C ARG A 42 -2.00 10.07 6.52
N GLY A 43 -3.29 10.18 6.84
CA GLY A 43 -3.99 11.46 6.90
C GLY A 43 -3.33 12.46 7.86
N LEU A 44 -2.88 12.00 9.04
CA LEU A 44 -2.16 12.83 10.00
C LEU A 44 -0.82 13.34 9.44
N LEU A 45 -0.01 12.43 8.85
CA LEU A 45 1.26 12.81 8.23
C LEU A 45 1.06 13.82 7.07
N LEU A 46 0.01 13.65 6.27
CA LEU A 46 -0.29 14.60 5.20
C LEU A 46 -0.73 15.97 5.75
N ASN A 47 -1.46 16.01 6.87
CA ASN A 47 -1.79 17.28 7.54
C ASN A 47 -0.52 18.01 7.99
N GLU A 48 0.42 17.30 8.60
CA GLU A 48 1.71 17.87 9.03
C GLU A 48 2.47 18.44 7.82
N ILE A 49 2.60 17.68 6.73
CA ILE A 49 3.28 18.11 5.50
C ILE A 49 2.67 19.40 4.93
N GLU A 50 1.35 19.51 4.89
CA GLU A 50 0.67 20.70 4.34
C GLU A 50 0.72 21.90 5.31
N THR A 51 0.88 21.67 6.62
CA THR A 51 1.01 22.73 7.62
C THR A 51 2.44 23.29 7.66
N ASP A 52 3.45 22.44 7.43
CA ASP A 52 4.86 22.81 7.51
C ASP A 52 5.37 23.62 6.29
N GLY A 53 4.54 23.81 5.26
CA GLY A 53 4.85 24.60 4.09
C GLY A 53 4.78 23.83 2.77
N GLU A 54 5.76 24.05 1.86
CA GLU A 54 5.75 23.38 0.55
C GLU A 54 6.11 21.89 0.70
N PRO A 55 5.27 20.98 0.18
CA PRO A 55 5.55 19.56 0.19
C PRO A 55 6.87 19.21 -0.52
N THR A 56 7.60 18.24 -0.01
CA THR A 56 8.78 17.67 -0.68
C THR A 56 8.63 16.18 -0.84
N VAL A 57 9.42 15.56 -1.71
CA VAL A 57 9.27 14.14 -2.06
C VAL A 57 9.45 13.21 -0.84
N ARG A 58 10.42 13.49 0.03
CA ARG A 58 10.74 12.61 1.16
C ARG A 58 9.61 12.50 2.19
N PRO A 59 9.01 13.55 2.71
CA PRO A 59 7.82 13.49 3.56
C PRO A 59 6.65 12.76 2.88
N LEU A 60 6.44 12.96 1.59
CA LEU A 60 5.39 12.24 0.85
C LEU A 60 5.70 10.74 0.73
N ALA A 61 6.96 10.35 0.52
CA ALA A 61 7.39 8.95 0.57
C ALA A 61 7.21 8.35 1.97
N GLN A 62 7.51 9.11 3.04
CA GLN A 62 7.24 8.72 4.42
C GLN A 62 5.75 8.50 4.68
N ALA A 63 4.89 9.40 4.21
CA ALA A 63 3.44 9.26 4.34
C ALA A 63 2.89 8.02 3.62
N LEU A 64 3.54 7.56 2.55
CA LEU A 64 3.17 6.30 1.89
C LEU A 64 3.66 5.06 2.67
N VAL A 65 4.89 5.09 3.20
CA VAL A 65 5.59 3.93 3.78
C VAL A 65 5.29 3.73 5.26
N LEU A 66 5.40 4.79 6.09
CA LEU A 66 5.37 4.66 7.56
C LEU A 66 4.09 4.04 8.12
N PRO A 67 2.87 4.41 7.64
CA PRO A 67 1.64 3.81 8.15
C PRO A 67 1.53 2.31 7.91
N LEU A 68 2.09 1.83 6.81
CA LEU A 68 2.14 0.40 6.48
C LEU A 68 3.28 -0.30 7.25
N ALA A 69 4.45 0.34 7.36
CA ALA A 69 5.60 -0.23 8.06
C ALA A 69 5.34 -0.43 9.57
N ALA A 70 4.51 0.43 10.19
CA ALA A 70 4.07 0.27 11.58
C ALA A 70 3.44 -1.11 11.83
N LEU A 71 2.70 -1.63 10.85
CA LEU A 71 2.03 -2.93 10.92
C LEU A 71 3.00 -4.13 11.02
N LEU A 72 4.28 -3.96 10.68
CA LEU A 72 5.27 -5.04 10.83
C LEU A 72 5.43 -5.50 12.29
N SER A 73 5.17 -4.61 13.26
CA SER A 73 5.29 -4.87 14.69
C SER A 73 3.94 -4.96 15.42
N GLU A 74 2.83 -4.86 14.71
CA GLU A 74 1.48 -4.79 15.31
C GLU A 74 0.70 -6.10 15.11
N GLY A 75 0.46 -6.87 16.16
CA GLY A 75 -0.49 -7.98 16.22
C GLY A 75 -0.59 -8.82 14.93
N ARG A 76 -1.68 -8.68 14.17
CA ARG A 76 -1.91 -9.33 12.88
C ARG A 76 -1.57 -8.44 11.67
N GLY A 77 -0.86 -7.36 11.87
CA GLY A 77 -0.39 -6.47 10.80
C GLY A 77 0.47 -7.18 9.75
N PRO A 78 1.42 -8.08 10.13
CA PRO A 78 2.19 -8.84 9.15
C PRO A 78 1.33 -9.67 8.19
N GLU A 79 0.23 -10.27 8.66
CA GLU A 79 -0.70 -11.02 7.82
C GLU A 79 -1.44 -10.10 6.84
N TYR A 80 -1.85 -8.92 7.29
CA TYR A 80 -2.43 -7.91 6.43
C TYR A 80 -1.48 -7.46 5.32
N LEU A 81 -0.20 -7.20 5.65
CA LEU A 81 0.82 -6.82 4.67
C LEU A 81 1.06 -7.91 3.63
N GLN A 82 1.13 -9.18 4.04
CA GLN A 82 1.26 -10.31 3.12
C GLN A 82 0.04 -10.41 2.20
N LEU A 83 -1.16 -10.28 2.76
CA LEU A 83 -2.40 -10.33 2.00
C LEU A 83 -2.48 -9.21 0.97
N THR A 84 -2.19 -7.97 1.36
CA THR A 84 -2.25 -6.82 0.44
C THR A 84 -1.20 -6.92 -0.66
N ALA A 85 0.02 -7.41 -0.36
CA ALA A 85 1.03 -7.68 -1.37
C ALA A 85 0.56 -8.70 -2.42
N GLU A 86 -0.09 -9.79 -2.00
CA GLU A 86 -0.64 -10.77 -2.93
C GLU A 86 -1.77 -10.19 -3.79
N LEU A 87 -2.62 -9.33 -3.20
CA LEU A 87 -3.71 -8.69 -3.92
C LEU A 87 -3.20 -7.73 -5.00
N VAL A 88 -2.24 -6.86 -4.68
CA VAL A 88 -1.69 -5.90 -5.65
C VAL A 88 -0.82 -6.57 -6.73
N ALA A 89 -0.34 -7.78 -6.50
CA ALA A 89 0.41 -8.56 -7.49
C ALA A 89 -0.47 -9.26 -8.53
N ARG A 90 -1.79 -9.39 -8.29
CA ARG A 90 -2.71 -10.15 -9.17
C ARG A 90 -3.50 -9.23 -10.09
N PRO A 91 -3.25 -9.23 -11.42
CA PRO A 91 -3.92 -8.32 -12.37
C PRO A 91 -5.44 -8.48 -12.44
N VAL A 92 -5.95 -9.71 -12.26
CA VAL A 92 -7.39 -10.03 -12.40
C VAL A 92 -8.25 -9.45 -11.26
N HIS A 93 -7.65 -9.25 -10.09
CA HIS A 93 -8.33 -8.66 -8.93
C HIS A 93 -8.00 -7.19 -8.76
N PHE A 94 -7.16 -6.65 -9.64
CA PHE A 94 -6.64 -5.30 -9.51
C PHE A 94 -7.74 -4.22 -9.57
N SER A 95 -8.79 -4.40 -10.38
CA SER A 95 -9.90 -3.44 -10.40
C SER A 95 -10.67 -3.39 -9.07
N GLN A 96 -10.96 -4.54 -8.47
CA GLN A 96 -11.66 -4.61 -7.18
C GLN A 96 -10.78 -4.21 -6.00
N VAL A 97 -9.46 -4.46 -6.07
CA VAL A 97 -8.47 -4.12 -5.04
C VAL A 97 -7.97 -2.69 -5.22
N VAL A 98 -7.84 -2.20 -6.45
CA VAL A 98 -7.57 -0.79 -6.73
C VAL A 98 -8.68 0.06 -6.14
N ASP A 99 -9.94 -0.31 -6.34
CA ASP A 99 -11.05 0.38 -5.68
C ASP A 99 -10.90 0.37 -4.15
N PHE A 100 -10.38 -0.70 -3.58
CA PHE A 100 -10.22 -0.86 -2.14
C PHE A 100 -9.04 -0.08 -1.55
N VAL A 101 -7.90 -0.03 -2.27
CA VAL A 101 -6.68 0.65 -1.84
C VAL A 101 -6.69 2.12 -2.25
N THR A 102 -7.25 2.45 -3.43
CA THR A 102 -7.25 3.82 -3.99
C THR A 102 -8.46 4.65 -3.58
N LEU A 103 -9.55 4.04 -3.10
CA LEU A 103 -10.70 4.75 -2.55
C LEU A 103 -10.46 5.28 -1.12
N ARG A 104 -9.31 4.98 -0.50
CA ARG A 104 -8.96 5.57 0.80
C ARG A 104 -8.67 7.06 0.63
N PRO A 105 -9.38 7.94 1.37
CA PRO A 105 -9.25 9.40 1.20
C PRO A 105 -7.82 9.90 1.29
N SER A 106 -7.03 9.37 2.25
CA SER A 106 -5.64 9.77 2.43
C SER A 106 -4.75 9.37 1.25
N LEU A 107 -5.00 8.24 0.60
CA LEU A 107 -4.22 7.81 -0.55
C LEU A 107 -4.56 8.60 -1.81
N ALA A 108 -5.83 8.97 -1.99
CA ALA A 108 -6.24 9.89 -3.06
C ALA A 108 -5.58 11.25 -2.89
N ARG A 109 -5.58 11.81 -1.67
CA ARG A 109 -4.90 13.07 -1.33
C ARG A 109 -3.38 12.97 -1.55
N TRP A 110 -2.74 11.89 -1.09
CA TRP A 110 -1.34 11.63 -1.34
C TRP A 110 -1.01 11.62 -2.84
N SER A 111 -1.88 10.99 -3.64
CA SER A 111 -1.72 10.92 -5.10
C SER A 111 -1.75 12.29 -5.77
N MET A 112 -2.52 13.24 -5.26
CA MET A 112 -2.53 14.63 -5.74
C MET A 112 -1.27 15.37 -5.31
N LEU A 113 -0.84 15.23 -4.05
CA LEU A 113 0.33 15.92 -3.51
C LEU A 113 1.65 15.46 -4.13
N VAL A 114 1.73 14.19 -4.56
CA VAL A 114 2.94 13.64 -5.18
C VAL A 114 3.05 13.97 -6.67
N GLU A 115 1.94 14.29 -7.34
CA GLU A 115 1.91 14.49 -8.78
C GLU A 115 2.90 15.54 -9.30
N PRO A 116 3.10 16.73 -8.67
CA PRO A 116 4.06 17.73 -9.14
C PRO A 116 5.52 17.26 -9.15
N PHE A 117 5.86 16.19 -8.43
CA PHE A 117 7.21 15.63 -8.34
C PHE A 117 7.48 14.52 -9.36
N LEU A 118 6.45 14.07 -10.08
CA LEU A 118 6.59 13.02 -11.08
C LEU A 118 7.08 13.62 -12.41
N PRO A 119 7.93 12.89 -13.16
CA PRO A 119 8.15 13.21 -14.56
C PRO A 119 6.82 13.27 -15.32
N ALA A 120 6.65 14.23 -16.21
CA ALA A 120 5.39 14.47 -16.93
C ALA A 120 4.87 13.18 -17.63
N GLU A 121 5.76 12.41 -18.23
CA GLU A 121 5.47 11.15 -18.92
C GLU A 121 4.99 10.04 -17.96
N ALA A 122 5.28 10.19 -16.68
CA ALA A 122 5.01 9.17 -15.67
C ALA A 122 3.75 9.43 -14.81
N VAL A 123 3.07 10.56 -15.02
CA VAL A 123 1.83 10.92 -14.30
C VAL A 123 0.68 9.97 -14.68
N GLY A 124 0.50 9.72 -15.98
CA GLY A 124 -0.57 8.91 -16.53
C GLY A 124 -0.12 7.59 -17.13
N ARG A 125 -1.02 6.95 -17.90
CA ARG A 125 -0.69 5.76 -18.70
C ARG A 125 0.34 6.09 -19.78
N PRO A 126 1.22 5.15 -20.15
CA PRO A 126 1.30 3.78 -19.65
C PRO A 126 2.10 3.62 -18.34
N LEU A 127 2.88 4.61 -17.90
CA LEU A 127 3.89 4.44 -16.86
C LEU A 127 3.28 4.44 -15.44
N HIS A 128 2.27 5.28 -15.17
CA HIS A 128 1.56 5.33 -13.88
C HIS A 128 2.47 5.19 -12.65
N ARG A 129 3.47 6.06 -12.50
CA ARG A 129 4.52 5.97 -11.48
C ARG A 129 3.97 5.90 -10.05
N ARG A 130 2.87 6.59 -9.75
CA ARG A 130 2.19 6.52 -8.44
C ARG A 130 1.79 5.08 -8.09
N PHE A 131 1.16 4.38 -9.03
CA PHE A 131 0.76 2.99 -8.82
C PHE A 131 1.95 2.05 -8.72
N THR A 132 3.03 2.33 -9.44
CA THR A 132 4.29 1.60 -9.30
C THR A 132 4.85 1.75 -7.89
N ALA A 133 4.88 2.97 -7.34
CA ALA A 133 5.33 3.21 -5.97
C ALA A 133 4.44 2.49 -4.93
N ILE A 134 3.11 2.57 -5.08
CA ILE A 134 2.16 1.87 -4.18
C ILE A 134 2.41 0.36 -4.21
N ARG A 135 2.47 -0.25 -5.40
CA ARG A 135 2.73 -1.69 -5.55
C ARG A 135 4.08 -2.09 -4.99
N PHE A 136 5.10 -1.29 -5.24
CA PHE A 136 6.45 -1.52 -4.73
C PHE A 136 6.45 -1.58 -3.20
N VAL A 137 5.87 -0.58 -2.52
CA VAL A 137 5.77 -0.54 -1.06
C VAL A 137 5.04 -1.77 -0.50
N HIS A 138 3.89 -2.14 -1.08
CA HIS A 138 3.15 -3.32 -0.61
C HIS A 138 3.95 -4.62 -0.80
N ASN A 139 4.64 -4.79 -1.92
CA ASN A 139 5.45 -5.98 -2.19
C ASN A 139 6.65 -6.09 -1.24
N GLU A 140 7.37 -4.99 -1.01
CA GLU A 140 8.53 -4.97 -0.11
C GLU A 140 8.12 -5.26 1.35
N LEU A 141 7.06 -4.60 1.83
CA LEU A 141 6.55 -4.81 3.18
C LEU A 141 5.94 -6.21 3.35
N GLY A 142 5.24 -6.72 2.34
CA GLY A 142 4.72 -8.09 2.37
C GLY A 142 5.83 -9.15 2.39
N SER A 143 6.90 -8.93 1.63
CA SER A 143 8.10 -9.78 1.68
C SER A 143 8.78 -9.71 3.04
N ARG A 144 8.96 -8.50 3.57
CA ARG A 144 9.53 -8.29 4.91
C ARG A 144 8.70 -8.95 6.01
N ALA A 145 7.38 -8.91 5.90
CA ALA A 145 6.45 -9.55 6.84
C ALA A 145 6.53 -11.08 6.85
N LYS A 146 7.00 -11.71 5.75
CA LYS A 146 7.24 -13.16 5.67
C LYS A 146 8.51 -13.60 6.43
N GLU A 147 9.47 -12.71 6.60
CA GLU A 147 10.76 -12.97 7.26
C GLU A 147 10.67 -12.94 8.81
N ARG A 148 9.57 -13.42 9.38
CA ARG A 148 9.16 -13.30 10.80
C ARG A 148 10.22 -13.58 11.87
N HIS A 149 11.34 -14.23 11.53
CA HIS A 149 12.23 -14.82 12.53
C HIS A 149 13.57 -14.12 12.72
N SER A 150 13.91 -13.10 11.93
CA SER A 150 15.30 -12.67 11.92
C SER A 150 15.64 -11.27 12.45
N ARG A 151 14.68 -10.32 12.55
CA ARG A 151 15.06 -8.96 13.01
C ARG A 151 13.86 -8.19 13.61
N PRO A 152 13.89 -7.89 14.92
CA PRO A 152 12.87 -7.05 15.58
C PRO A 152 12.97 -5.57 15.16
N ASP A 153 14.12 -5.11 14.67
CA ASP A 153 14.32 -3.72 14.26
C ASP A 153 14.07 -3.55 12.75
N HIS A 154 13.01 -2.83 12.42
CA HIS A 154 12.63 -2.51 11.04
C HIS A 154 13.10 -1.11 10.58
N ARG A 155 13.77 -0.32 11.44
CA ARG A 155 14.11 1.08 11.15
C ARG A 155 15.00 1.23 9.93
N LEU A 156 16.06 0.44 9.81
CA LEU A 156 16.95 0.49 8.65
C LEU A 156 16.21 0.11 7.36
N PHE A 157 15.43 -0.97 7.39
CA PHE A 157 14.62 -1.39 6.25
C PHE A 157 13.62 -0.30 5.85
N THR A 158 12.88 0.27 6.80
CA THR A 158 11.89 1.32 6.55
C THR A 158 12.53 2.59 5.98
N SER A 159 13.67 3.02 6.54
CA SER A 159 14.40 4.19 6.03
C SER A 159 14.89 3.96 4.59
N HIS A 160 15.46 2.80 4.31
CA HIS A 160 15.90 2.44 2.96
C HIS A 160 14.71 2.34 1.97
N LEU A 161 13.59 1.76 2.39
CA LEU A 161 12.39 1.71 1.56
C LEU A 161 11.88 3.11 1.19
N ILE A 162 11.94 4.07 2.12
CA ILE A 162 11.60 5.47 1.85
C ILE A 162 12.54 6.06 0.78
N ASP A 163 13.85 5.81 0.88
CA ASP A 163 14.83 6.27 -0.11
C ASP A 163 14.53 5.70 -1.50
N LEU A 164 14.23 4.41 -1.58
CA LEU A 164 13.85 3.75 -2.83
C LEU A 164 12.55 4.33 -3.42
N VAL A 165 11.54 4.61 -2.58
CA VAL A 165 10.29 5.25 -3.02
C VAL A 165 10.55 6.65 -3.57
N CYS A 166 11.42 7.44 -2.93
CA CYS A 166 11.84 8.73 -3.49
C CYS A 166 12.42 8.55 -4.89
N GLY A 167 13.34 7.59 -5.07
CA GLY A 167 13.92 7.29 -6.38
C GLY A 167 12.88 6.83 -7.41
N VAL A 168 11.95 5.96 -7.02
CA VAL A 168 10.86 5.52 -7.90
C VAL A 168 10.00 6.70 -8.34
N LEU A 169 9.66 7.64 -7.46
CA LEU A 169 8.82 8.78 -7.79
C LEU A 169 9.51 9.78 -8.72
N THR A 170 10.80 10.06 -8.48
CA THR A 170 11.52 11.15 -9.16
C THR A 170 12.42 10.72 -10.31
N ALA A 171 12.66 9.42 -10.50
CA ALA A 171 13.51 8.94 -11.58
C ALA A 171 13.03 9.47 -12.95
N PRO A 172 13.87 10.15 -13.73
CA PRO A 172 13.48 10.65 -15.05
C PRO A 172 13.16 9.51 -16.02
N ALA A 173 12.30 9.77 -16.99
CA ALA A 173 12.18 8.89 -18.15
C ALA A 173 13.43 9.06 -19.04
N SER A 174 13.96 7.95 -19.55
CA SER A 174 15.04 8.01 -20.53
C SER A 174 14.52 8.50 -21.89
N ALA A 175 15.40 9.01 -22.74
CA ALA A 175 15.03 9.40 -24.11
C ALA A 175 14.39 8.25 -24.89
N GLU A 176 14.85 7.01 -24.66
CA GLU A 176 14.25 5.81 -25.23
C GLU A 176 12.82 5.60 -24.77
N THR A 177 12.57 5.72 -23.47
CA THR A 177 11.21 5.58 -22.87
C THR A 177 10.28 6.65 -23.44
N SER A 178 10.71 7.92 -23.49
CA SER A 178 9.90 9.02 -24.02
C SER A 178 9.54 8.79 -25.49
N ALA A 179 10.50 8.37 -26.32
CA ALA A 179 10.25 8.06 -27.74
C ALA A 179 9.28 6.89 -27.97
N LEU A 180 9.14 5.98 -27.01
CA LEU A 180 8.18 4.87 -27.07
C LEU A 180 6.76 5.26 -26.67
N ILE A 181 6.60 6.31 -25.89
CA ILE A 181 5.27 6.83 -25.45
C ILE A 181 4.62 7.63 -26.59
N GLU A 182 5.40 8.33 -27.41
CA GLU A 182 4.93 9.19 -28.50
C GLU A 182 4.44 8.40 -29.74
N LYS A 183 4.61 7.08 -29.77
CA LYS A 183 4.13 6.18 -30.83
C LYS A 183 2.74 5.63 -30.56
#